data_61e76614f9a74c8d0fbf18205e0196e7
#
_entry.id   61e76614f9a74c8d0fbf18205e0196e7
#
_cell.length_a   1.000
_cell.length_b   1.000
_cell.length_c   1.000
_cell.angle_alpha   90.00
_cell.angle_beta   90.00
_cell.angle_gamma   90.00
#
_symmetry.space_group_name_H-M   'P 1'
#
loop_
_entity.id
_entity.type
_entity.pdbx_description
1 polymer ?
#
loop_
_entity_poly.entity_id
_entity_poly.type
_entity_poly.pdbx_seq_one_letter_code
_entity_poly.pdbx_strand_id
1 'polypeptide(L)'
;MIISVQFLRAIAALFVVISHISLKGLQYNINSFQWFHIGGSGVDLFFIISGFIMCYTTHNRNISFTKFIFARCKRILPLYWLVTLLALVVYIVAPSLVNSSGGETSIFASFTLIPNGDKYLVQNGWTLSYEFLFYLIFGISLIFK
;
A
#
# COMPACT_ATOMS: atom_id res chain seq x y z
N MET A 1 10.87 -19.97 -4.25
CA MET A 1 10.33 -18.63 -4.57
C MET A 1 10.29 -18.52 -6.09
N ILE A 2 9.15 -18.15 -6.68
CA ILE A 2 9.00 -18.13 -8.14
C ILE A 2 9.68 -16.86 -8.67
N ILE A 3 10.79 -17.00 -9.38
CA ILE A 3 11.61 -15.87 -9.87
C ILE A 3 10.77 -14.92 -10.73
N SER A 4 9.93 -15.46 -11.61
CA SER A 4 9.04 -14.65 -12.46
C SER A 4 8.11 -13.72 -11.69
N VAL A 5 7.63 -14.14 -10.51
CA VAL A 5 6.77 -13.31 -9.65
C VAL A 5 7.55 -12.14 -9.06
N GLN A 6 8.84 -12.32 -8.77
CA GLN A 6 9.68 -11.21 -8.28
C GLN A 6 9.94 -10.16 -9.38
N PHE A 7 10.16 -10.61 -10.62
CA PHE A 7 10.26 -9.69 -11.76
C PHE A 7 8.97 -8.89 -11.97
N LEU A 8 7.81 -9.54 -11.92
CA LEU A 8 6.53 -8.84 -12.02
C LEU A 8 6.33 -7.82 -10.90
N ARG A 9 6.75 -8.12 -9.66
CA ARG A 9 6.71 -7.16 -8.56
C ARG A 9 7.63 -5.97 -8.78
N ALA A 10 8.83 -6.19 -9.34
CA ALA A 10 9.74 -5.11 -9.68
C ALA A 10 9.16 -4.20 -10.78
N ILE A 11 8.55 -4.78 -11.80
CA ILE A 11 7.86 -4.02 -12.86
C ILE A 11 6.69 -3.21 -12.28
N ALA A 12 5.86 -3.84 -11.43
CA ALA A 12 4.76 -3.15 -10.76
C ALA A 12 5.25 -1.97 -9.92
N ALA A 13 6.35 -2.14 -9.17
CA ALA A 13 6.97 -1.08 -8.39
C ALA A 13 7.44 0.08 -9.26
N LEU A 14 8.08 -0.21 -10.39
CA LEU A 14 8.51 0.82 -11.36
C LEU A 14 7.31 1.60 -11.93
N PHE A 15 6.21 0.93 -12.26
CA PHE A 15 4.99 1.58 -12.73
C PHE A 15 4.45 2.56 -11.70
N VAL A 16 4.38 2.15 -10.43
CA VAL A 16 3.93 3.02 -9.33
C VAL A 16 4.87 4.20 -9.15
N VAL A 17 6.18 3.99 -9.17
CA VAL A 17 7.18 5.09 -9.05
C VAL A 17 7.03 6.10 -10.18
N ILE A 18 6.95 5.64 -11.44
CA ILE A 18 6.79 6.52 -12.61
C ILE A 18 5.46 7.31 -12.50
N SER A 19 4.38 6.65 -12.06
CA SER A 19 3.11 7.33 -11.82
C SER A 19 3.22 8.44 -10.78
N HIS A 20 3.88 8.18 -9.67
CA HIS A 20 4.11 9.21 -8.63
C HIS A 20 4.98 10.37 -9.13
N ILE A 21 6.03 10.08 -9.92
CA ILE A 21 6.86 11.12 -10.54
C ILE A 21 6.01 11.97 -11.49
N SER A 22 5.18 11.35 -12.32
CA SER A 22 4.28 12.06 -13.26
C SER A 22 3.31 12.98 -12.51
N LEU A 23 2.63 12.46 -11.46
CA LEU A 23 1.70 13.23 -10.64
C LEU A 23 2.38 14.40 -9.92
N LYS A 24 3.56 14.18 -9.35
CA LYS A 24 4.33 15.24 -8.70
C LYS A 24 4.86 16.25 -9.73
N GLY A 25 5.31 15.80 -10.89
CA GLY A 25 5.71 16.67 -11.98
C GLY A 25 4.61 17.68 -12.37
N LEU A 26 3.37 17.22 -12.47
CA LEU A 26 2.23 18.10 -12.73
C LEU A 26 2.06 19.19 -11.66
N GLN A 27 2.25 18.86 -10.37
CA GLN A 27 2.16 19.84 -9.28
C GLN A 27 3.23 20.94 -9.36
N TYR A 28 4.38 20.64 -9.96
CA TYR A 28 5.50 21.57 -10.13
C TYR A 28 5.61 22.13 -11.56
N ASN A 29 4.59 21.95 -12.41
CA ASN A 29 4.58 22.35 -13.82
C ASN A 29 5.72 21.73 -14.65
N ILE A 30 6.19 20.55 -14.26
CA ILE A 30 7.21 19.79 -14.98
C ILE A 30 6.51 18.69 -15.78
N ASN A 31 6.56 18.76 -17.10
CA ASN A 31 5.86 17.81 -17.99
C ASN A 31 6.66 16.51 -18.20
N SER A 32 7.08 15.86 -17.10
CA SER A 32 7.83 14.61 -17.16
C SER A 32 6.90 13.42 -17.06
N PHE A 33 7.04 12.48 -18.00
CA PHE A 33 6.30 11.20 -18.02
C PHE A 33 4.76 11.32 -18.11
N GLN A 34 4.20 12.45 -18.59
CA GLN A 34 2.73 12.61 -18.76
C GLN A 34 2.13 11.60 -19.75
N TRP A 35 2.93 11.08 -20.67
CA TRP A 35 2.53 10.04 -21.61
C TRP A 35 2.32 8.66 -20.94
N PHE A 36 2.80 8.50 -19.68
CA PHE A 36 2.69 7.23 -18.97
C PHE A 36 1.39 7.14 -18.16
N HIS A 37 0.28 6.88 -18.84
CA HIS A 37 -1.04 6.78 -18.22
C HIS A 37 -1.29 5.44 -17.50
N ILE A 38 -0.45 4.42 -17.74
CA ILE A 38 -0.62 3.04 -17.22
C ILE A 38 -0.10 2.89 -15.78
N GLY A 39 0.45 3.95 -15.18
CA GLY A 39 1.08 3.86 -13.85
C GLY A 39 0.17 3.36 -12.72
N GLY A 40 -1.14 3.66 -12.79
CA GLY A 40 -2.13 3.13 -11.84
C GLY A 40 -2.24 1.60 -11.86
N SER A 41 -2.06 0.97 -13.01
CA SER A 41 -2.09 -0.50 -13.15
C SER A 41 -1.00 -1.21 -12.36
N GLY A 42 0.05 -0.49 -11.92
CA GLY A 42 1.07 -1.05 -11.03
C GLY A 42 0.48 -1.49 -9.69
N VAL A 43 -0.49 -0.74 -9.15
CA VAL A 43 -1.20 -1.10 -7.91
C VAL A 43 -2.06 -2.34 -8.14
N ASP A 44 -2.81 -2.40 -9.24
CA ASP A 44 -3.64 -3.56 -9.59
C ASP A 44 -2.78 -4.83 -9.73
N LEU A 45 -1.62 -4.70 -10.39
CA LEU A 45 -0.67 -5.79 -10.53
C LEU A 45 -0.12 -6.26 -9.17
N PHE A 46 0.13 -5.35 -8.23
CA PHE A 46 0.50 -5.74 -6.85
C PHE A 46 -0.59 -6.55 -6.16
N PHE A 47 -1.86 -6.16 -6.30
CA PHE A 47 -2.98 -6.92 -5.72
C PHE A 47 -3.12 -8.31 -6.34
N ILE A 48 -3.01 -8.43 -7.65
CA ILE A 48 -3.05 -9.73 -8.36
C ILE A 48 -1.91 -10.62 -7.88
N ILE A 49 -0.68 -10.10 -7.82
CA ILE A 49 0.49 -10.84 -7.35
C ILE A 49 0.33 -11.24 -5.88
N SER A 50 -0.17 -10.36 -5.03
CA SER A 50 -0.43 -10.66 -3.60
C SER A 50 -1.43 -11.80 -3.48
N GLY A 51 -2.54 -11.75 -4.22
CA GLY A 51 -3.53 -12.82 -4.28
C GLY A 51 -2.94 -14.15 -4.71
N PHE A 52 -2.18 -14.15 -5.81
CA PHE A 52 -1.50 -15.34 -6.30
C PHE A 52 -0.55 -15.95 -5.25
N ILE A 53 0.30 -15.13 -4.63
CA ILE A 53 1.24 -15.60 -3.60
C ILE A 53 0.49 -16.17 -2.40
N MET A 54 -0.60 -15.54 -1.97
CA MET A 54 -1.41 -16.03 -0.86
C MET A 54 -2.03 -17.38 -1.18
N CYS A 55 -2.67 -17.53 -2.33
CA CYS A 55 -3.22 -18.81 -2.78
C CYS A 55 -2.12 -19.88 -2.87
N TYR A 56 -1.00 -19.56 -3.49
CA TYR A 56 0.11 -20.50 -3.68
C TYR A 56 0.73 -20.94 -2.34
N THR A 57 0.90 -20.03 -1.38
CA THR A 57 1.53 -20.33 -0.08
C THR A 57 0.60 -21.05 0.88
N THR A 58 -0.72 -20.95 0.70
CA THR A 58 -1.74 -21.56 1.56
C THR A 58 -2.38 -22.81 0.97
N HIS A 59 -2.13 -23.12 -0.33
CA HIS A 59 -2.84 -24.16 -1.08
C HIS A 59 -2.87 -25.52 -0.37
N ASN A 60 -1.75 -26.02 0.12
CA ASN A 60 -1.63 -27.33 0.78
C ASN A 60 -1.26 -27.19 2.28
N ARG A 61 -1.64 -26.10 2.93
CA ARG A 61 -1.30 -25.85 4.33
C ARG A 61 -2.53 -25.49 5.13
N ASN A 62 -2.69 -26.14 6.27
CA ASN A 62 -3.70 -25.76 7.28
C ASN A 62 -3.16 -24.57 8.09
N ILE A 63 -3.37 -23.36 7.57
CA ILE A 63 -2.98 -22.12 8.24
C ILE A 63 -4.23 -21.53 8.88
N SER A 64 -4.22 -21.32 10.20
CA SER A 64 -5.32 -20.64 10.87
C SER A 64 -5.37 -19.15 10.51
N PHE A 65 -6.55 -18.58 10.50
CA PHE A 65 -6.80 -17.15 10.27
C PHE A 65 -5.85 -16.25 11.07
N THR A 66 -5.74 -16.49 12.38
CA THR A 66 -4.91 -15.68 13.28
C THR A 66 -3.43 -15.74 12.91
N LYS A 67 -2.89 -16.92 12.61
CA LYS A 67 -1.50 -17.06 12.16
C LYS A 67 -1.25 -16.36 10.84
N PHE A 68 -2.21 -16.44 9.92
CA PHE A 68 -2.10 -15.75 8.63
C PHE A 68 -2.05 -14.23 8.81
N ILE A 69 -3.03 -13.64 9.51
CA ILE A 69 -3.10 -12.18 9.74
C ILE A 69 -1.87 -11.70 10.51
N PHE A 70 -1.48 -12.39 11.58
CA PHE A 70 -0.30 -12.01 12.37
C PHE A 70 0.98 -11.98 11.53
N ALA A 71 1.17 -12.95 10.63
CA ALA A 71 2.33 -12.97 9.73
C ALA A 71 2.35 -11.76 8.77
N ARG A 72 1.18 -11.31 8.30
CA ARG A 72 1.05 -10.11 7.46
C ARG A 72 1.31 -8.83 8.25
N CYS A 73 0.68 -8.69 9.40
CA CYS A 73 0.90 -7.56 10.30
C CYS A 73 2.38 -7.41 10.67
N LYS A 74 3.04 -8.48 11.11
CA LYS A 74 4.46 -8.46 11.49
C LYS A 74 5.38 -8.05 10.34
N ARG A 75 4.99 -8.34 9.11
CA ARG A 75 5.79 -8.00 7.92
C ARG A 75 5.66 -6.54 7.51
N ILE A 76 4.47 -5.94 7.67
CA ILE A 76 4.12 -4.65 7.06
C ILE A 76 4.08 -3.54 8.09
N LEU A 77 3.37 -3.74 9.22
CA LEU A 77 3.10 -2.68 10.17
C LEU A 77 4.35 -2.04 10.79
N PRO A 78 5.43 -2.77 11.15
CA PRO A 78 6.56 -2.13 11.81
C PRO A 78 7.22 -1.05 10.95
N LEU A 79 7.46 -1.34 9.67
CA LEU A 79 8.03 -0.37 8.75
C LEU A 79 7.05 0.78 8.45
N TYR A 80 5.78 0.44 8.24
CA TYR A 80 4.74 1.45 7.98
C TYR A 80 4.59 2.42 9.15
N TRP A 81 4.49 1.92 10.38
CA TRP A 81 4.38 2.77 11.56
C TRP A 81 5.62 3.63 11.79
N LEU A 82 6.82 3.10 11.52
CA LEU A 82 8.04 3.89 11.59
C LEU A 82 7.96 5.11 10.65
N VAL A 83 7.59 4.89 9.39
CA VAL A 83 7.45 5.96 8.39
C VAL A 83 6.31 6.91 8.77
N THR A 84 5.19 6.39 9.28
CA THR A 84 4.06 7.21 9.73
C THR A 84 4.41 8.08 10.93
N LEU A 85 5.22 7.58 11.88
CA LEU A 85 5.73 8.38 12.99
C LEU A 85 6.64 9.50 12.51
N LEU A 86 7.54 9.23 11.56
CA LEU A 86 8.38 10.27 10.96
C LEU A 86 7.52 11.32 10.24
N ALA A 87 6.52 10.88 9.49
CA ALA A 87 5.58 11.79 8.83
C ALA A 87 4.77 12.62 9.83
N LEU A 88 4.39 12.04 10.97
CA LEU A 88 3.70 12.77 12.05
C LEU A 88 4.58 13.87 12.65
N VAL A 89 5.87 13.59 12.89
CA VAL A 89 6.82 14.62 13.38
C VAL A 89 6.91 15.77 12.39
N VAL A 90 7.06 15.46 11.10
CA VAL A 90 7.09 16.48 10.04
C VAL A 90 5.75 17.24 9.97
N TYR A 91 4.62 16.54 10.12
CA TYR A 91 3.30 17.18 10.11
C TYR A 91 3.10 18.17 11.26
N ILE A 92 3.63 17.88 12.45
CA ILE A 92 3.56 18.78 13.61
C ILE A 92 4.44 20.04 13.40
N VAL A 93 5.63 19.86 12.79
CA VAL A 93 6.59 20.97 12.60
C VAL A 93 6.25 21.81 11.36
N ALA A 94 5.85 21.16 10.29
CA ALA A 94 5.58 21.79 8.99
C ALA A 94 4.43 21.07 8.25
N PRO A 95 3.15 21.34 8.62
CA PRO A 95 1.98 20.65 8.07
C PRO A 95 1.89 20.71 6.55
N SER A 96 2.32 21.81 5.96
CA SER A 96 2.30 22.03 4.48
C SER A 96 3.17 21.07 3.70
N LEU A 97 4.23 20.51 4.31
CA LEU A 97 5.11 19.55 3.65
C LEU A 97 4.45 18.18 3.51
N VAL A 98 3.61 17.78 4.47
CA VAL A 98 2.91 16.49 4.44
C VAL A 98 1.61 16.59 3.65
N ASN A 99 0.88 17.70 3.77
CA ASN A 99 -0.43 17.91 3.15
C ASN A 99 -0.43 19.12 2.20
N SER A 100 0.41 19.08 1.15
CA SER A 100 0.53 20.16 0.15
C SER A 100 -0.73 20.33 -0.72
N SER A 101 -1.62 19.35 -0.79
CA SER A 101 -2.83 19.37 -1.65
C SER A 101 -4.10 19.78 -0.91
N GLY A 102 -4.00 20.24 0.35
CA GLY A 102 -5.16 20.59 1.19
C GLY A 102 -6.06 19.41 1.57
N GLY A 103 -7.07 19.64 2.39
CA GLY A 103 -7.98 18.62 2.94
C GLY A 103 -7.54 18.12 4.32
N GLU A 104 -8.45 17.47 5.03
CA GLU A 104 -8.18 16.97 6.37
C GLU A 104 -7.29 15.73 6.35
N THR A 105 -6.31 15.70 7.25
CA THR A 105 -5.41 14.55 7.42
C THR A 105 -5.80 13.84 8.72
N SER A 106 -6.22 12.57 8.59
CA SER A 106 -6.60 11.76 9.74
C SER A 106 -5.39 11.01 10.30
N ILE A 107 -4.94 11.45 11.48
CA ILE A 107 -3.89 10.74 12.23
C ILE A 107 -4.39 9.34 12.61
N PHE A 108 -5.66 9.24 13.05
CA PHE A 108 -6.26 7.96 13.44
C PHE A 108 -6.26 6.95 12.28
N ALA A 109 -6.78 7.35 11.11
CA ALA A 109 -6.78 6.48 9.92
C ALA A 109 -5.36 6.09 9.50
N SER A 110 -4.40 7.00 9.65
CA SER A 110 -2.99 6.76 9.32
C SER A 110 -2.35 5.66 10.18
N PHE A 111 -2.73 5.51 11.43
CA PHE A 111 -2.19 4.45 12.30
C PHE A 111 -3.00 3.16 12.29
N THR A 112 -4.31 3.26 12.13
CA THR A 112 -5.22 2.09 12.16
C THR A 112 -5.42 1.45 10.79
N LEU A 113 -5.10 2.17 9.70
CA LEU A 113 -5.37 1.75 8.33
C LEU A 113 -6.86 1.53 8.04
N ILE A 114 -7.76 2.12 8.84
CA ILE A 114 -9.19 2.07 8.59
C ILE A 114 -9.55 3.19 7.61
N PRO A 115 -10.10 2.87 6.43
CA PRO A 115 -10.46 3.88 5.45
C PRO A 115 -11.66 4.71 5.94
N ASN A 116 -11.48 6.02 6.09
CA ASN A 116 -12.52 6.96 6.50
C ASN A 116 -12.78 8.07 5.47
N GLY A 117 -12.11 8.02 4.32
CA GLY A 117 -12.22 9.03 3.28
C GLY A 117 -11.23 10.20 3.42
N ASP A 118 -10.59 10.36 4.57
CA ASP A 118 -9.58 11.41 4.81
C ASP A 118 -8.21 11.01 4.25
N LYS A 119 -7.32 12.00 4.20
CA LYS A 119 -5.94 11.75 3.79
C LYS A 119 -5.14 11.08 4.90
N TYR A 120 -4.22 10.22 4.50
CA TYR A 120 -3.24 9.62 5.39
C TYR A 120 -2.00 10.51 5.50
N LEU A 121 -1.32 10.47 6.64
CA LEU A 121 -0.02 11.13 6.84
C LEU A 121 1.00 10.67 5.79
N VAL A 122 0.98 9.36 5.48
CA VAL A 122 1.74 8.78 4.38
C VAL A 122 0.80 8.52 3.22
N GLN A 123 1.01 9.17 2.09
CA GLN A 123 0.09 9.10 0.94
C GLN A 123 -0.24 7.66 0.51
N ASN A 124 0.71 6.73 0.62
CA ASN A 124 0.50 5.32 0.26
C ASN A 124 -0.32 4.54 1.31
N GLY A 125 -0.73 5.15 2.42
CA GLY A 125 -1.54 4.52 3.46
C GLY A 125 -2.88 4.00 2.94
N TRP A 126 -3.48 4.68 1.95
CA TRP A 126 -4.76 4.25 1.38
C TRP A 126 -4.65 2.89 0.66
N THR A 127 -3.58 2.66 -0.12
CA THR A 127 -3.36 1.36 -0.79
C THR A 127 -3.13 0.25 0.22
N LEU A 128 -2.42 0.56 1.30
CA LEU A 128 -2.16 -0.38 2.38
C LEU A 128 -3.44 -0.74 3.15
N SER A 129 -4.36 0.21 3.35
CA SER A 129 -5.70 -0.03 3.90
C SER A 129 -6.47 -1.08 3.11
N TYR A 130 -6.51 -0.93 1.78
CA TYR A 130 -7.16 -1.91 0.90
C TYR A 130 -6.43 -3.26 0.90
N GLU A 131 -5.10 -3.26 1.00
CA GLU A 131 -4.33 -4.49 1.11
C GLU A 131 -4.67 -5.25 2.40
N PHE A 132 -4.82 -4.56 3.53
CA PHE A 132 -5.27 -5.17 4.78
C PHE A 132 -6.70 -5.69 4.70
N LEU A 133 -7.61 -4.95 4.08
CA LEU A 133 -8.98 -5.42 3.84
C LEU A 133 -8.96 -6.72 3.00
N PHE A 134 -8.14 -6.77 1.97
CA PHE A 134 -7.95 -7.95 1.15
C PHE A 134 -7.40 -9.14 1.96
N TYR A 135 -6.44 -8.90 2.88
CA TYR A 135 -5.94 -9.95 3.79
C TYR A 135 -7.02 -10.47 4.74
N LEU A 136 -7.90 -9.60 5.23
CA LEU A 136 -9.03 -10.02 6.08
C LEU A 136 -9.98 -10.90 5.30
N ILE A 137 -10.42 -10.49 4.11
CA ILE A 137 -11.31 -11.27 3.25
C ILE A 137 -10.69 -12.63 2.92
N PHE A 138 -9.42 -12.64 2.50
CA PHE A 138 -8.70 -13.87 2.20
C PHE A 138 -8.54 -14.75 3.44
N GLY A 139 -8.20 -14.16 4.60
CA GLY A 139 -8.08 -14.88 5.85
C GLY A 139 -9.38 -15.54 6.28
N ILE A 140 -10.52 -14.85 6.10
CA ILE A 140 -11.86 -15.40 6.36
C ILE A 140 -12.12 -16.61 5.44
N SER A 141 -11.75 -16.52 4.16
CA SER A 141 -11.92 -17.64 3.22
C SER A 141 -11.15 -18.91 3.63
N LEU A 142 -10.06 -18.77 4.39
CA LEU A 142 -9.30 -19.92 4.92
C LEU A 142 -10.05 -20.68 6.02
N ILE A 143 -11.04 -20.06 6.66
CA ILE A 143 -11.86 -20.73 7.70
C ILE A 143 -12.81 -21.75 7.06
N PHE A 144 -13.22 -21.49 5.81
CA PHE A 144 -14.17 -22.35 5.08
C PHE A 144 -13.47 -23.39 4.19
N LYS A 145 -12.16 -23.50 4.27
CA LYS A 145 -11.36 -24.48 3.53
C LYS A 145 -11.17 -25.78 4.33
#